data_fbd795a8a1e9e5b0f7ede6f9f37f73e3
#
_entry.id   fbd795a8a1e9e5b0f7ede6f9f37f73e3
#
_cell.length_a   1.000
_cell.length_b   1.000
_cell.length_c   1.000
_cell.angle_alpha   90.00
_cell.angle_beta   90.00
_cell.angle_gamma   90.00
#
_symmetry.space_group_name_H-M   'P 1'
#
loop_
_entity.id
_entity.type
_entity.pdbx_description
1 polymer ?
#
loop_
_entity_poly.entity_id
_entity_poly.type
_entity_poly.pdbx_seq_one_letter_code
_entity_poly.pdbx_strand_id
1 'polypeptide(L)'
;MTTKMDRRTFLKGAAAAAAAVSLSGLLTGCGGDQELPDNAVQLGVFNVSIYGLNVDQGTELGDDAGAITGTVKIRFSDSGSSTQAVPYRGMFNATVGGSKLTQVAPTGTLVVSDALLGKPFATKEKDLKLSFPDVATRDAYQSGKPAYLTITINGKTGVLYLVKRGDGYVATKTVG
;
A
#
# COMPACT_ATOMS: atom_id res chain seq x y z
N MET A 1 -6.06 -46.42 21.31
CA MET A 1 -4.93 -45.69 21.92
C MET A 1 -4.92 -44.29 21.39
N THR A 2 -5.41 -43.36 22.19
CA THR A 2 -5.50 -41.92 21.83
C THR A 2 -4.34 -41.18 22.46
N THR A 3 -3.36 -40.80 21.66
CA THR A 3 -2.19 -40.04 22.13
C THR A 3 -2.61 -38.58 22.32
N LYS A 4 -2.74 -38.16 23.57
CA LYS A 4 -2.91 -36.75 23.93
C LYS A 4 -1.62 -36.01 23.61
N MET A 5 -1.64 -35.11 22.62
CA MET A 5 -0.58 -34.16 22.37
C MET A 5 -0.56 -33.11 23.49
N ASP A 6 0.54 -33.09 24.23
CA ASP A 6 0.76 -32.14 25.32
C ASP A 6 1.10 -30.77 24.78
N ARG A 7 0.36 -29.72 25.23
CA ARG A 7 0.47 -28.32 24.80
C ARG A 7 1.83 -27.67 25.12
N ARG A 8 2.70 -28.38 25.84
CA ARG A 8 4.03 -27.86 26.24
C ARG A 8 5.14 -28.12 25.22
N THR A 9 4.91 -28.95 24.22
CA THR A 9 5.94 -29.27 23.21
C THR A 9 5.94 -28.29 22.02
N PHE A 10 4.89 -27.45 21.90
CA PHE A 10 4.78 -26.48 20.80
C PHE A 10 5.62 -25.21 21.01
N LEU A 11 6.16 -25.00 22.21
CA LEU A 11 6.86 -23.75 22.58
C LEU A 11 8.39 -23.81 22.49
N LYS A 12 8.97 -24.90 21.99
CA LYS A 12 10.44 -25.05 21.92
C LYS A 12 11.06 -25.02 20.51
N GLY A 13 10.29 -24.67 19.48
CA GLY A 13 10.75 -24.72 18.08
C GLY A 13 10.77 -23.42 17.31
N ALA A 14 10.67 -22.25 17.93
CA ALA A 14 10.64 -20.97 17.21
C ALA A 14 11.61 -19.95 17.81
N ALA A 15 12.90 -20.26 17.70
CA ALA A 15 13.94 -19.25 17.89
C ALA A 15 14.75 -19.17 16.61
N ALA A 16 14.64 -18.04 15.97
CA ALA A 16 15.43 -17.47 14.86
C ALA A 16 14.62 -17.30 13.57
N ALA A 17 13.98 -16.14 13.45
CA ALA A 17 14.00 -15.39 12.18
C ALA A 17 13.34 -14.02 12.41
N ALA A 18 14.21 -13.02 12.35
CA ALA A 18 13.98 -11.75 11.71
C ALA A 18 12.84 -10.87 12.22
N ALA A 19 13.23 -9.74 12.72
CA ALA A 19 12.50 -8.52 12.88
C ALA A 19 11.65 -8.15 11.63
N ALA A 20 10.54 -8.82 11.45
CA ALA A 20 9.40 -8.26 10.76
C ALA A 20 8.67 -7.43 11.82
N VAL A 21 8.75 -6.13 11.71
CA VAL A 21 7.96 -5.20 12.52
C VAL A 21 6.50 -5.41 12.12
N SER A 22 5.87 -6.41 12.68
CA SER A 22 4.44 -6.59 12.66
C SER A 22 3.83 -5.63 13.69
N LEU A 23 3.68 -4.37 13.31
CA LEU A 23 2.77 -3.46 13.98
C LEU A 23 1.33 -3.77 13.52
N SER A 24 0.90 -4.99 13.74
CA SER A 24 -0.49 -5.33 13.79
C SER A 24 -1.07 -4.77 15.09
N GLY A 25 -1.41 -3.49 15.07
CA GLY A 25 -2.26 -2.89 16.09
C GLY A 25 -3.62 -3.60 16.06
N LEU A 26 -3.84 -4.44 17.05
CA LEU A 26 -5.13 -5.04 17.35
C LEU A 26 -6.17 -3.93 17.54
N LEU A 27 -6.99 -3.71 16.53
CA LEU A 27 -8.28 -3.06 16.67
C LEU A 27 -9.35 -4.14 16.71
N THR A 28 -9.62 -4.65 17.91
CA THR A 28 -10.85 -5.37 18.21
C THR A 28 -12.01 -4.37 18.21
N GLY A 29 -12.58 -4.12 17.05
CA GLY A 29 -13.85 -3.42 16.86
C GLY A 29 -14.78 -4.35 16.11
N CYS A 30 -15.92 -4.68 16.68
CA CYS A 30 -16.98 -5.54 16.17
C CYS A 30 -17.26 -5.39 14.67
N GLY A 31 -16.86 -6.37 13.90
CA GLY A 31 -17.14 -6.49 12.48
C GLY A 31 -16.15 -7.50 11.91
N GLY A 32 -16.63 -8.70 11.52
CA GLY A 32 -15.83 -9.86 11.15
C GLY A 32 -14.52 -9.54 10.46
N ASP A 33 -13.48 -10.25 10.81
CA ASP A 33 -12.15 -10.23 10.22
C ASP A 33 -12.23 -10.49 8.71
N GLN A 34 -12.57 -9.45 7.94
CA GLN A 34 -12.35 -9.48 6.50
C GLN A 34 -10.86 -9.29 6.29
N GLU A 35 -10.18 -10.38 6.02
CA GLU A 35 -8.80 -10.36 5.58
C GLU A 35 -8.66 -9.35 4.42
N LEU A 36 -7.83 -8.33 4.64
CA LEU A 36 -7.62 -7.31 3.63
C LEU A 36 -6.98 -7.93 2.39
N PRO A 37 -7.47 -7.60 1.19
CA PRO A 37 -6.88 -8.11 -0.03
C PRO A 37 -5.39 -7.76 -0.12
N ASP A 38 -4.62 -8.53 -0.87
CA ASP A 38 -3.17 -8.39 -0.99
C ASP A 38 -2.72 -7.01 -1.47
N ASN A 39 -3.56 -6.33 -2.22
CA ASN A 39 -3.30 -4.98 -2.74
C ASN A 39 -3.71 -3.85 -1.78
N ALA A 40 -3.98 -4.15 -0.51
CA ALA A 40 -4.45 -3.16 0.45
C ALA A 40 -3.68 -3.19 1.77
N VAL A 41 -3.51 -2.02 2.38
CA VAL A 41 -2.97 -1.84 3.73
C VAL A 41 -3.94 -1.07 4.61
N GLN A 42 -3.97 -1.40 5.90
CA GLN A 42 -4.75 -0.68 6.90
C GLN A 42 -3.85 0.26 7.69
N LEU A 43 -4.21 1.54 7.72
CA LEU A 43 -3.49 2.60 8.39
C LEU A 43 -4.43 3.30 9.39
N GLY A 44 -4.66 2.64 10.53
CA GLY A 44 -5.66 3.07 11.49
C GLY A 44 -7.07 2.93 10.92
N VAL A 45 -7.78 4.05 10.81
CA VAL A 45 -9.14 4.11 10.25
C VAL A 45 -9.18 4.14 8.72
N PHE A 46 -8.01 4.22 8.08
CA PHE A 46 -7.89 4.24 6.63
C PHE A 46 -7.51 2.85 6.11
N ASN A 47 -8.21 2.42 5.08
CA ASN A 47 -7.85 1.26 4.28
C ASN A 47 -7.48 1.78 2.90
N VAL A 48 -6.22 1.55 2.49
CA VAL A 48 -5.68 2.03 1.23
C VAL A 48 -5.39 0.84 0.33
N SER A 49 -6.03 0.79 -0.82
CA SER A 49 -5.78 -0.22 -1.85
C SER A 49 -5.32 0.42 -3.15
N ILE A 50 -4.50 -0.31 -3.91
CA ILE A 50 -3.95 0.13 -5.19
C ILE A 50 -4.29 -0.91 -6.24
N TYR A 51 -4.79 -0.46 -7.40
CA TYR A 51 -5.18 -1.32 -8.51
C TYR A 51 -5.03 -0.61 -9.85
N GLY A 52 -5.22 -1.36 -10.94
CA GLY A 52 -5.12 -0.81 -12.29
C GLY A 52 -3.73 -0.30 -12.64
N LEU A 53 -2.68 -0.95 -12.09
CA LEU A 53 -1.31 -0.53 -12.33
C LEU A 53 -0.92 -0.71 -13.79
N ASN A 54 -0.21 0.30 -14.32
CA ASN A 54 0.37 0.30 -15.65
C ASN A 54 1.69 1.08 -15.64
N VAL A 55 2.46 1.00 -16.72
CA VAL A 55 3.66 1.80 -16.94
C VAL A 55 3.46 2.72 -18.13
N ASP A 56 3.48 4.01 -17.86
CA ASP A 56 3.60 5.05 -18.87
C ASP A 56 5.07 5.13 -19.30
N GLN A 57 5.33 4.98 -20.59
CA GLN A 57 6.69 4.91 -21.14
C GLN A 57 7.40 6.28 -21.17
N GLY A 58 6.66 7.37 -20.96
CA GLY A 58 7.19 8.70 -21.18
C GLY A 58 7.43 9.01 -22.66
N THR A 59 8.30 9.99 -22.91
CA THR A 59 8.68 10.41 -24.27
C THR A 59 10.13 10.02 -24.56
N GLU A 60 10.41 9.44 -25.73
CA GLU A 60 11.76 9.06 -26.14
C GLU A 60 12.72 10.26 -26.33
N LEU A 61 12.19 11.46 -26.39
CA LEU A 61 12.92 12.70 -26.71
C LEU A 61 12.94 13.75 -25.59
N GLY A 62 12.86 13.34 -24.33
CA GLY A 62 12.84 14.28 -23.23
C GLY A 62 13.27 13.70 -21.90
N ASP A 63 13.33 14.56 -20.89
CA ASP A 63 13.63 14.19 -19.51
C ASP A 63 12.51 13.37 -18.83
N ASP A 64 11.49 12.94 -19.58
CA ASP A 64 10.37 12.15 -19.07
C ASP A 64 10.65 10.65 -19.22
N ALA A 65 11.18 10.06 -18.17
CA ALA A 65 11.44 8.62 -18.09
C ALA A 65 10.18 7.76 -17.93
N GLY A 66 8.99 8.39 -17.93
CA GLY A 66 7.73 7.70 -17.69
C GLY A 66 7.37 7.56 -16.22
N ALA A 67 6.32 6.80 -15.95
CA ALA A 67 5.79 6.66 -14.60
C ALA A 67 5.08 5.31 -14.38
N ILE A 68 5.02 4.86 -13.13
CA ILE A 68 4.02 3.88 -12.69
C ILE A 68 2.72 4.65 -12.51
N THR A 69 1.66 4.22 -13.18
CA THR A 69 0.31 4.78 -13.06
C THR A 69 -0.65 3.74 -12.48
N GLY A 70 -1.74 4.19 -11.90
CA GLY A 70 -2.76 3.31 -11.34
C GLY A 70 -3.85 4.11 -10.65
N THR A 71 -4.66 3.41 -9.86
CA THR A 71 -5.71 4.02 -9.04
C THR A 71 -5.48 3.68 -7.58
N VAL A 72 -5.47 4.69 -6.72
CA VAL A 72 -5.52 4.52 -5.28
C VAL A 72 -6.94 4.71 -4.79
N LYS A 73 -7.42 3.75 -4.01
CA LYS A 73 -8.71 3.79 -3.35
C LYS A 73 -8.49 3.86 -1.85
N ILE A 74 -8.95 4.94 -1.25
CA ILE A 74 -8.88 5.15 0.19
C ILE A 74 -10.28 5.00 0.75
N ARG A 75 -10.45 4.00 1.62
CA ARG A 75 -11.68 3.74 2.35
C ARG A 75 -11.47 4.20 3.78
N PHE A 76 -12.41 4.95 4.28
CA PHE A 76 -12.42 5.45 5.63
C PHE A 76 -13.46 4.69 6.44
N SER A 77 -13.07 4.16 7.58
CA SER A 77 -13.90 3.32 8.45
C SER A 77 -13.89 3.85 9.87
N ASP A 78 -14.27 5.10 10.08
CA ASP A 78 -14.41 5.63 11.44
C ASP A 78 -15.87 6.00 11.72
N SER A 79 -16.30 5.68 12.92
CA SER A 79 -17.56 6.13 13.50
C SER A 79 -17.38 7.42 14.33
N GLY A 80 -16.18 7.99 14.34
CA GLY A 80 -15.85 9.21 15.07
C GLY A 80 -16.28 10.48 14.32
N SER A 81 -16.68 11.48 15.07
CA SER A 81 -17.26 12.74 14.58
C SER A 81 -16.24 13.81 14.16
N SER A 82 -15.03 13.45 13.76
CA SER A 82 -14.00 14.44 13.43
C SER A 82 -13.70 14.52 11.94
N THR A 83 -13.75 15.73 11.39
CA THR A 83 -13.20 16.00 10.07
C THR A 83 -11.69 15.80 10.08
N GLN A 84 -11.18 14.97 9.17
CA GLN A 84 -9.76 14.78 8.99
C GLN A 84 -9.31 15.32 7.62
N ALA A 85 -8.21 16.04 7.61
CA ALA A 85 -7.58 16.54 6.40
C ALA A 85 -6.14 16.00 6.34
N VAL A 86 -5.85 15.18 5.34
CA VAL A 86 -4.54 14.55 5.15
C VAL A 86 -3.97 14.99 3.80
N PRO A 87 -2.81 15.67 3.76
CA PRO A 87 -2.19 16.03 2.49
C PRO A 87 -1.75 14.77 1.74
N TYR A 88 -2.01 14.72 0.44
CA TYR A 88 -1.50 13.63 -0.41
C TYR A 88 0.01 13.72 -0.60
N ARG A 89 0.58 14.92 -0.52
CA ARG A 89 2.02 15.14 -0.70
C ARG A 89 2.83 14.32 0.31
N GLY A 90 3.70 13.45 -0.21
CA GLY A 90 4.54 12.57 0.61
C GLY A 90 3.81 11.38 1.22
N MET A 91 2.53 11.18 0.89
CA MET A 91 1.79 10.00 1.32
C MET A 91 2.35 8.72 0.67
N PHE A 92 2.78 8.80 -0.57
CA PHE A 92 3.27 7.67 -1.36
C PHE A 92 4.77 7.86 -1.65
N ASN A 93 5.60 7.04 -1.04
CA ASN A 93 7.04 7.02 -1.28
C ASN A 93 7.43 5.67 -1.89
N ALA A 94 7.97 5.69 -3.10
CA ALA A 94 8.33 4.48 -3.80
C ALA A 94 9.82 4.47 -4.22
N THR A 95 10.41 3.28 -4.26
CA THR A 95 11.76 3.06 -4.77
C THR A 95 11.80 1.81 -5.63
N VAL A 96 12.63 1.83 -6.68
CA VAL A 96 12.97 0.66 -7.50
C VAL A 96 14.47 0.47 -7.46
N GLY A 97 14.95 -0.66 -6.93
CA GLY A 97 16.39 -0.93 -6.84
C GLY A 97 17.18 0.13 -6.05
N GLY A 98 16.55 0.85 -5.12
CA GLY A 98 17.15 1.94 -4.36
C GLY A 98 16.94 3.34 -4.97
N SER A 99 16.56 3.45 -6.25
CA SER A 99 16.22 4.72 -6.90
C SER A 99 14.84 5.18 -6.49
N LYS A 100 14.73 6.42 -6.02
CA LYS A 100 13.46 7.00 -5.54
C LYS A 100 12.61 7.50 -6.70
N LEU A 101 11.32 7.13 -6.69
CA LEU A 101 10.31 7.67 -7.60
C LEU A 101 9.71 8.96 -7.04
N THR A 102 9.27 9.84 -7.92
CA THR A 102 8.61 11.09 -7.53
C THR A 102 7.10 10.93 -7.60
N GLN A 103 6.41 11.18 -6.50
CA GLN A 103 4.95 11.27 -6.50
C GLN A 103 4.49 12.50 -7.27
N VAL A 104 3.78 12.30 -8.37
CA VAL A 104 3.15 13.35 -9.20
C VAL A 104 1.67 13.45 -8.87
N ALA A 105 1.01 12.32 -8.66
CA ALA A 105 -0.40 12.23 -8.25
C ALA A 105 -0.58 11.12 -7.20
N PRO A 106 -1.59 11.22 -6.31
CA PRO A 106 -2.52 12.34 -6.17
C PRO A 106 -1.90 13.58 -5.54
N THR A 107 -2.50 14.74 -5.81
CA THR A 107 -2.14 16.04 -5.24
C THR A 107 -3.28 16.62 -4.41
N GLY A 108 -2.99 17.67 -3.64
CA GLY A 108 -3.97 18.33 -2.77
C GLY A 108 -4.14 17.61 -1.44
N THR A 109 -5.36 17.62 -0.90
CA THR A 109 -5.67 17.11 0.43
C THR A 109 -6.84 16.12 0.38
N LEU A 110 -6.68 14.98 1.03
CA LEU A 110 -7.79 14.09 1.36
C LEU A 110 -8.57 14.72 2.52
N VAL A 111 -9.81 15.11 2.27
CA VAL A 111 -10.71 15.60 3.31
C VAL A 111 -11.79 14.53 3.55
N VAL A 112 -11.90 14.10 4.78
CA VAL A 112 -12.98 13.23 5.26
C VAL A 112 -13.75 14.01 6.30
N SER A 113 -15.05 14.24 6.08
CA SER A 113 -15.91 15.01 6.95
C SER A 113 -17.12 14.18 7.42
N ASP A 114 -17.71 14.59 8.53
CA ASP A 114 -18.92 13.97 9.12
C ASP A 114 -20.07 13.84 8.14
N ALA A 115 -20.21 14.77 7.20
CA ALA A 115 -21.24 14.69 6.15
C ALA A 115 -21.09 13.44 5.26
N LEU A 116 -19.88 12.86 5.21
CA LEU A 116 -19.58 11.61 4.52
C LEU A 116 -19.72 10.40 5.43
N LEU A 117 -19.75 10.59 6.74
CA LEU A 117 -19.80 9.54 7.77
C LEU A 117 -21.20 8.97 7.98
N GLY A 118 -22.24 9.61 7.50
CA GLY A 118 -23.61 9.05 7.48
C GLY A 118 -23.76 7.78 6.63
N LYS A 119 -22.69 7.39 5.92
CA LYS A 119 -22.53 6.10 5.26
C LYS A 119 -21.43 5.33 5.96
N PRO A 120 -21.61 4.04 6.29
CA PRO A 120 -20.63 3.25 7.06
C PRO A 120 -19.23 3.20 6.44
N PHE A 121 -19.07 3.69 5.20
CA PHE A 121 -17.78 3.71 4.51
C PHE A 121 -17.74 4.85 3.50
N ALA A 122 -16.97 5.89 3.78
CA ALA A 122 -16.60 6.87 2.77
C ALA A 122 -15.42 6.33 1.95
N THR A 123 -15.55 6.36 0.63
CA THR A 123 -14.49 5.93 -0.29
C THR A 123 -14.10 7.08 -1.20
N LYS A 124 -12.79 7.29 -1.36
CA LYS A 124 -12.22 8.22 -2.33
C LYS A 124 -11.29 7.47 -3.26
N GLU A 125 -11.45 7.70 -4.55
CA GLU A 125 -10.57 7.19 -5.59
C GLU A 125 -9.81 8.35 -6.23
N LYS A 126 -8.53 8.13 -6.50
CA LYS A 126 -7.62 9.09 -7.10
C LYS A 126 -6.63 8.38 -8.01
N ASP A 127 -6.20 9.08 -9.04
CA ASP A 127 -5.10 8.59 -9.86
C ASP A 127 -3.82 8.55 -9.05
N LEU A 128 -3.04 7.49 -9.22
CA LEU A 128 -1.69 7.35 -8.73
C LEU A 128 -0.73 7.56 -9.89
N LYS A 129 0.25 8.45 -9.74
CA LYS A 129 1.35 8.61 -10.69
C LYS A 129 2.66 8.80 -9.94
N LEU A 130 3.60 7.87 -10.17
CA LEU A 130 4.93 7.82 -9.57
C LEU A 130 5.97 7.86 -10.69
N SER A 131 6.56 9.03 -10.95
CA SER A 131 7.53 9.20 -12.06
C SER A 131 8.86 8.56 -11.75
N PHE A 132 9.44 7.88 -12.73
CA PHE A 132 10.78 7.36 -12.66
C PHE A 132 11.81 8.50 -12.73
N PRO A 133 12.93 8.41 -11.99
CA PRO A 133 13.99 9.41 -12.07
C PRO A 133 14.77 9.34 -13.40
N ASP A 134 14.81 8.17 -14.02
CA ASP A 134 15.54 7.89 -15.25
C ASP A 134 15.01 6.62 -15.95
N VAL A 135 15.39 6.45 -17.21
CA VAL A 135 15.01 5.32 -18.06
C VAL A 135 15.53 3.99 -17.50
N ALA A 136 16.73 3.98 -16.92
CA ALA A 136 17.31 2.76 -16.37
C ALA A 136 16.50 2.21 -15.19
N THR A 137 15.95 3.10 -14.35
CA THR A 137 15.05 2.72 -13.25
C THR A 137 13.72 2.17 -13.78
N ARG A 138 13.15 2.78 -14.83
CA ARG A 138 11.97 2.27 -15.52
C ARG A 138 12.21 0.87 -16.07
N ASP A 139 13.29 0.69 -16.81
CA ASP A 139 13.64 -0.59 -17.46
C ASP A 139 13.91 -1.68 -16.41
N ALA A 140 14.51 -1.33 -15.28
CA ALA A 140 14.68 -2.23 -14.15
C ALA A 140 13.32 -2.70 -13.60
N TYR A 141 12.34 -1.80 -13.46
CA TYR A 141 10.99 -2.14 -13.04
C TYR A 141 10.29 -3.04 -14.06
N GLN A 142 10.37 -2.70 -15.34
CA GLN A 142 9.77 -3.48 -16.43
C GLN A 142 10.41 -4.86 -16.57
N SER A 143 11.69 -5.01 -16.24
CA SER A 143 12.39 -6.31 -16.22
C SER A 143 12.08 -7.18 -14.99
N GLY A 144 11.21 -6.69 -14.09
CA GLY A 144 10.69 -7.45 -12.95
C GLY A 144 11.25 -7.05 -11.58
N LYS A 145 12.11 -6.01 -11.47
CA LYS A 145 12.45 -5.47 -10.14
C LYS A 145 11.20 -4.86 -9.51
N PRO A 146 10.80 -5.26 -8.30
CA PRO A 146 9.64 -4.68 -7.65
C PRO A 146 9.89 -3.22 -7.27
N ALA A 147 8.83 -2.39 -7.34
CA ALA A 147 8.83 -1.12 -6.66
C ALA A 147 8.38 -1.33 -5.20
N TYR A 148 9.18 -0.86 -4.27
CA TYR A 148 8.86 -0.84 -2.84
C TYR A 148 8.10 0.45 -2.52
N LEU A 149 6.81 0.34 -2.22
CA LEU A 149 5.93 1.46 -1.95
C LEU A 149 5.59 1.55 -0.47
N THR A 150 5.98 2.65 0.15
CA THR A 150 5.58 3.01 1.52
C THR A 150 4.44 4.01 1.46
N ILE A 151 3.37 3.71 2.18
CA ILE A 151 2.18 4.58 2.30
C ILE A 151 2.11 5.07 3.74
N THR A 152 2.06 6.39 3.94
CA THR A 152 2.01 7.00 5.27
C THR A 152 0.81 7.91 5.42
N ILE A 153 -0.04 7.65 6.42
CA ILE A 153 -1.20 8.47 6.78
C ILE A 153 -1.19 8.70 8.29
N ASN A 154 -1.20 9.97 8.71
CA ASN A 154 -1.23 10.33 10.13
C ASN A 154 -0.17 9.60 10.98
N GLY A 155 1.05 9.49 10.46
CA GLY A 155 2.17 8.82 11.12
C GLY A 155 2.12 7.29 11.12
N LYS A 156 1.05 6.69 10.59
CA LYS A 156 0.97 5.24 10.39
C LYS A 156 1.46 4.88 9.00
N THR A 157 2.26 3.82 8.91
CA THR A 157 2.93 3.41 7.68
C THR A 157 2.55 1.98 7.32
N GLY A 158 2.28 1.76 6.04
CA GLY A 158 2.08 0.45 5.44
C GLY A 158 2.94 0.29 4.19
N VAL A 159 3.18 -0.94 3.79
CA VAL A 159 4.03 -1.27 2.65
C VAL A 159 3.28 -2.13 1.66
N LEU A 160 3.42 -1.79 0.39
CA LEU A 160 3.04 -2.62 -0.74
C LEU A 160 4.22 -2.71 -1.71
N TYR A 161 4.29 -3.82 -2.41
CA TYR A 161 5.17 -4.00 -3.56
C TYR A 161 4.35 -3.85 -4.83
N LEU A 162 4.84 -3.04 -5.77
CA LEU A 162 4.26 -2.95 -7.10
C LEU A 162 5.10 -3.86 -7.99
N VAL A 163 4.54 -4.97 -8.42
CA VAL A 163 5.27 -6.03 -9.12
C VAL A 163 4.70 -6.32 -10.49
N LYS A 164 5.57 -6.72 -11.41
CA LYS A 164 5.15 -7.28 -12.70
C LYS A 164 4.68 -8.73 -12.50
N ARG A 165 3.50 -9.08 -13.02
CA ARG A 165 3.01 -10.45 -13.07
C ARG A 165 2.47 -10.75 -14.47
N GLY A 166 3.15 -11.63 -15.19
CA GLY A 166 2.86 -11.86 -16.60
C GLY A 166 3.02 -10.56 -17.40
N ASP A 167 2.00 -10.20 -18.17
CA ASP A 167 1.98 -8.97 -18.98
C ASP A 167 1.46 -7.74 -18.23
N GLY A 168 1.06 -7.89 -16.96
CA GLY A 168 0.48 -6.81 -16.15
C GLY A 168 1.28 -6.46 -14.92
N TYR A 169 0.74 -5.50 -14.13
CA TYR A 169 1.33 -5.05 -12.88
C TYR A 169 0.28 -5.12 -11.78
N VAL A 170 0.69 -5.53 -10.58
CA VAL A 170 -0.18 -5.64 -9.42
C VAL A 170 0.49 -5.08 -8.17
N ALA A 171 -0.32 -4.59 -7.24
CA ALA A 171 0.13 -4.27 -5.89
C ALA A 171 -0.06 -5.50 -5.00
N THR A 172 0.89 -5.79 -4.11
CA THR A 172 0.83 -6.95 -3.20
C THR A 172 1.61 -6.67 -1.91
N LYS A 173 1.26 -7.36 -0.84
CA LYS A 173 1.98 -7.30 0.45
C LYS A 173 3.27 -8.13 0.43
N THR A 174 3.39 -9.07 -0.48
CA THR A 174 4.53 -9.99 -0.56
C THR A 174 5.09 -10.03 -1.97
N VAL A 175 6.41 -10.09 -2.07
CA VAL A 175 7.10 -10.41 -3.33
C VAL A 175 7.18 -11.93 -3.37
N GLY A 176 6.43 -12.53 -4.29
CA GLY A 176 6.44 -13.98 -4.54
C GLY A 176 7.61 -14.38 -5.42
#